data_5efea6508d3ba5e2faefcfad0e78dfd3
#
_entry.id   5efea6508d3ba5e2faefcfad0e78dfd3
#
_cell.length_a   1.000
_cell.length_b   1.000
_cell.length_c   1.000
_cell.angle_alpha   90.00
_cell.angle_beta   90.00
_cell.angle_gamma   90.00
#
_symmetry.space_group_name_H-M   'P 1'
#
loop_
_entity.id
_entity.type
_entity.pdbx_description
1 polymer ?
#
loop_
_entity_poly.entity_id
_entity_poly.type
_entity_poly.pdbx_seq_one_letter_code
_entity_poly.pdbx_strand_id
1 'polypeptide(L)'
;LSLVGSEMCIRDSYMFAPVPLQTVSTLAETRSITLPDQTEIVLNRYSTLTYPERFRGKDRKVQLQGEAYFEVSKDAAHPFKVEAEAVIVQVLGTHFNIEAYPEDAQVKTTLLEGSVAVSLIGKEEERLVLSPNESAIYNKDKKSLTLHTEKDASEEIAWRNGTLLFKSIPLQEIIRQLSNAFHTDIRIEDADLQNYHMTATFSDGETLEEILSLLCRNQKFGYTKTNDIITITQKLN
;
A
#
# COMPACT_ATOMS: atom_id res chain seq x y z
N LEU A 1 36.74 42.66 -25.92
CA LEU A 1 35.69 41.78 -26.48
C LEU A 1 35.42 40.65 -25.52
N SER A 2 34.46 40.88 -24.67
CA SER A 2 33.23 40.17 -24.33
C SER A 2 33.35 38.69 -24.04
N LEU A 3 33.53 38.36 -22.73
CA LEU A 3 33.31 37.03 -22.09
C LEU A 3 31.90 36.98 -21.46
N VAL A 4 30.85 37.32 -22.18
CA VAL A 4 29.47 37.30 -21.64
C VAL A 4 28.65 36.09 -22.12
N GLY A 5 29.23 35.21 -22.96
CA GLY A 5 28.48 34.12 -23.60
C GLY A 5 28.49 32.74 -22.89
N SER A 6 29.37 32.49 -21.92
CA SER A 6 29.54 31.14 -21.36
C SER A 6 28.74 30.85 -20.09
N GLU A 7 28.38 31.86 -19.29
CA GLU A 7 27.63 31.65 -18.05
C GLU A 7 26.13 31.40 -18.28
N MET A 8 25.57 31.92 -19.39
CA MET A 8 24.14 31.72 -19.69
C MET A 8 23.82 30.30 -20.18
N CYS A 9 24.73 29.64 -20.89
CA CYS A 9 24.52 28.26 -21.36
C CYS A 9 24.64 27.22 -20.27
N ILE A 10 25.45 27.46 -19.23
CA ILE A 10 25.60 26.51 -18.12
C ILE A 10 24.37 26.52 -17.19
N ARG A 11 23.75 27.68 -17.00
CA ARG A 11 22.57 27.85 -16.15
C ARG A 11 21.31 27.22 -16.75
N ASP A 12 21.14 27.29 -18.07
CA ASP A 12 20.03 26.65 -18.80
C ASP A 12 20.17 25.12 -18.84
N SER A 13 21.40 24.59 -18.97
CA SER A 13 21.65 23.14 -18.99
C SER A 13 21.27 22.46 -17.65
N TYR A 14 21.45 23.13 -16.52
CA TYR A 14 21.02 22.62 -15.20
C TYR A 14 19.50 22.64 -15.00
N MET A 15 18.75 23.47 -15.68
CA MET A 15 17.29 23.53 -15.58
C MET A 15 16.59 22.38 -16.29
N PHE A 16 17.22 21.75 -17.29
CA PHE A 16 16.65 20.66 -18.09
C PHE A 16 17.22 19.27 -17.74
N ALA A 17 18.19 19.17 -16.83
CA ALA A 17 18.69 17.89 -16.40
C ALA A 17 17.58 17.10 -15.69
N PRO A 18 17.40 15.80 -16.01
CA PRO A 18 16.45 14.94 -15.30
C PRO A 18 16.80 14.91 -13.82
N VAL A 19 15.79 15.00 -12.96
CA VAL A 19 16.00 14.90 -11.51
C VAL A 19 16.29 13.43 -11.18
N PRO A 20 17.39 13.13 -10.45
CA PRO A 20 17.68 11.78 -10.01
C PRO A 20 16.52 11.20 -9.20
N LEU A 21 16.24 9.93 -9.40
CA LEU A 21 15.27 9.17 -8.61
C LEU A 21 15.98 8.49 -7.45
N GLN A 22 15.33 8.48 -6.31
CA GLN A 22 15.69 7.70 -5.13
C GLN A 22 14.71 6.56 -4.98
N THR A 23 15.21 5.39 -4.61
CA THR A 23 14.38 4.22 -4.31
C THR A 23 14.70 3.73 -2.91
N VAL A 24 13.65 3.57 -2.11
CA VAL A 24 13.72 3.01 -0.76
C VAL A 24 12.88 1.75 -0.72
N SER A 25 13.49 0.65 -0.28
CA SER A 25 12.80 -0.63 -0.08
C SER A 25 12.90 -1.07 1.37
N THR A 26 11.87 -1.79 1.81
CA THR A 26 11.81 -2.46 3.10
C THR A 26 11.89 -3.97 2.92
N LEU A 27 12.34 -4.66 3.96
CA LEU A 27 12.22 -6.11 4.10
C LEU A 27 11.15 -6.42 5.17
N ALA A 28 11.47 -7.20 6.17
CA ALA A 28 10.55 -7.62 7.23
C ALA A 28 10.22 -6.54 8.28
N GLU A 29 10.55 -5.29 8.02
CA GLU A 29 10.32 -4.16 8.93
C GLU A 29 9.66 -2.98 8.22
N THR A 30 8.98 -2.13 8.97
CA THR A 30 8.44 -0.87 8.48
C THR A 30 9.50 0.23 8.48
N ARG A 31 9.35 1.25 7.63
CA ARG A 31 10.28 2.37 7.55
C ARG A 31 9.59 3.70 7.35
N SER A 32 9.92 4.69 8.18
CA SER A 32 9.49 6.08 7.99
C SER A 32 10.43 6.83 7.04
N ILE A 33 9.85 7.63 6.17
CA ILE A 33 10.54 8.42 5.15
C ILE A 33 9.92 9.82 5.14
N THR A 34 10.76 10.87 5.14
CA THR A 34 10.32 12.24 4.88
C THR A 34 10.77 12.65 3.49
N LEU A 35 9.84 13.03 2.64
CA LEU A 35 10.11 13.50 1.28
C LEU A 35 10.60 14.95 1.25
N PRO A 36 11.16 15.43 0.09
CA PRO A 36 11.65 16.79 -0.05
C PRO A 36 10.60 17.89 0.18
N ASP A 37 9.31 17.58 0.05
CA ASP A 37 8.17 18.49 0.26
C ASP A 37 7.59 18.41 1.69
N GLN A 38 8.29 17.73 2.60
CA GLN A 38 7.88 17.45 3.98
C GLN A 38 6.67 16.50 4.10
N THR A 39 6.32 15.77 3.04
CA THR A 39 5.39 14.65 3.11
C THR A 39 6.01 13.53 3.93
N GLU A 40 5.29 13.02 4.92
CA GLU A 40 5.71 11.89 5.74
C GLU A 40 5.06 10.61 5.23
N ILE A 41 5.86 9.55 5.12
CA ILE A 41 5.42 8.25 4.64
C ILE A 41 5.92 7.17 5.60
N VAL A 42 5.05 6.25 5.96
CA VAL A 42 5.45 5.00 6.59
C VAL A 42 5.29 3.90 5.55
N LEU A 43 6.40 3.27 5.18
CA LEU A 43 6.46 2.18 4.23
C LEU A 43 6.34 0.86 5.00
N ASN A 44 5.40 0.00 4.59
CA ASN A 44 5.19 -1.30 5.22
C ASN A 44 6.27 -2.31 4.80
N ARG A 45 6.23 -3.50 5.36
CA ARG A 45 7.12 -4.64 5.04
C ARG A 45 7.04 -4.98 3.55
N TYR A 46 8.17 -5.39 2.96
CA TYR A 46 8.30 -5.83 1.56
C TYR A 46 7.73 -4.84 0.54
N SER A 47 7.94 -3.56 0.80
CA SER A 47 7.42 -2.47 -0.02
C SER A 47 8.54 -1.61 -0.59
N THR A 48 8.28 -0.96 -1.70
CA THR A 48 9.25 -0.11 -2.40
C THR A 48 8.61 1.20 -2.80
N LEU A 49 9.27 2.32 -2.47
CA LEU A 49 8.89 3.66 -2.88
C LEU A 49 9.99 4.27 -3.73
N THR A 50 9.61 4.78 -4.91
CA THR A 50 10.52 5.54 -5.79
C THR A 50 10.01 6.98 -5.92
N TYR A 51 10.89 7.95 -5.69
CA TYR A 51 10.57 9.37 -5.72
C TYR A 51 11.77 10.21 -6.19
N PRO A 52 11.56 11.41 -6.74
CA PRO A 52 12.66 12.29 -7.17
C PRO A 52 13.34 12.96 -5.96
N GLU A 53 14.65 13.22 -6.03
CA GLU A 53 15.39 13.98 -5.01
C GLU A 53 14.77 15.36 -4.71
N ARG A 54 14.05 15.93 -5.67
CA ARG A 54 13.28 17.16 -5.55
C ARG A 54 12.14 17.16 -6.54
N PHE A 55 10.98 17.61 -6.10
CA PHE A 55 9.85 17.78 -7.00
C PHE A 55 10.06 19.00 -7.91
N ARG A 56 9.90 18.78 -9.22
CA ARG A 56 9.95 19.83 -10.25
C ARG A 56 8.74 19.66 -11.16
N GLY A 57 8.13 20.78 -11.56
CA GLY A 57 6.99 20.76 -12.47
C GLY A 57 5.66 20.96 -11.76
N LYS A 58 4.58 20.50 -12.40
CA LYS A 58 3.20 20.76 -11.95
C LYS A 58 2.71 19.80 -10.89
N ASP A 59 3.31 18.61 -10.79
CA ASP A 59 2.88 17.52 -9.92
C ASP A 59 4.06 17.01 -9.07
N ARG A 60 3.76 16.52 -7.88
CA ARG A 60 4.65 15.77 -6.99
C ARG A 60 4.39 14.28 -7.20
N LYS A 61 5.19 13.61 -8.03
CA LYS A 61 4.97 12.20 -8.40
C LYS A 61 5.88 11.26 -7.64
N VAL A 62 5.31 10.16 -7.17
CA VAL A 62 6.01 9.02 -6.58
C VAL A 62 5.43 7.71 -7.12
N GLN A 63 6.20 6.62 -7.04
CA GLN A 63 5.75 5.28 -7.42
C GLN A 63 5.82 4.36 -6.21
N LEU A 64 4.77 3.59 -5.97
CA LEU A 64 4.66 2.64 -4.87
C LEU A 64 4.46 1.22 -5.42
N GLN A 65 5.17 0.28 -4.80
CA GLN A 65 4.92 -1.16 -4.88
C GLN A 65 4.86 -1.70 -3.46
N GLY A 66 3.83 -2.45 -3.10
CA GLY A 66 3.55 -2.87 -1.73
C GLY A 66 2.62 -1.92 -1.01
N GLU A 67 2.82 -1.67 0.29
CA GLU A 67 1.91 -0.89 1.11
C GLU A 67 2.60 0.30 1.78
N ALA A 68 1.92 1.45 1.79
CA ALA A 68 2.39 2.64 2.46
C ALA A 68 1.24 3.52 2.97
N TYR A 69 1.48 4.11 4.13
CA TYR A 69 0.67 5.18 4.68
C TYR A 69 1.33 6.53 4.38
N PHE A 70 0.51 7.50 3.98
CA PHE A 70 0.94 8.82 3.54
C PHE A 70 0.30 9.91 4.41
N GLU A 71 1.11 10.84 4.91
CA GLU A 71 0.70 12.13 5.46
C GLU A 71 1.22 13.23 4.54
N VAL A 72 0.42 13.57 3.54
CA VAL A 72 0.86 14.47 2.47
C VAL A 72 0.77 15.92 2.89
N SER A 73 1.88 16.67 2.74
CA SER A 73 1.94 18.10 2.96
C SER A 73 0.98 18.86 2.05
N LYS A 74 0.22 19.83 2.62
CA LYS A 74 -0.78 20.60 1.89
C LYS A 74 -0.12 21.52 0.86
N ASP A 75 -0.41 21.29 -0.42
CA ASP A 75 -0.03 22.14 -1.54
C ASP A 75 -1.07 21.98 -2.67
N ALA A 76 -1.98 22.93 -2.77
CA ALA A 76 -3.03 22.92 -3.78
C ALA A 76 -2.51 23.29 -5.19
N ALA A 77 -1.35 23.95 -5.29
CA ALA A 77 -0.76 24.34 -6.56
C ALA A 77 -0.03 23.18 -7.25
N HIS A 78 0.48 22.21 -6.46
CA HIS A 78 1.23 21.06 -6.96
C HIS A 78 0.63 19.78 -6.39
N PRO A 79 -0.37 19.17 -7.04
CA PRO A 79 -0.98 17.91 -6.60
C PRO A 79 0.06 16.81 -6.36
N PHE A 80 -0.12 16.04 -5.31
CA PHE A 80 0.68 14.85 -5.02
C PHE A 80 0.04 13.63 -5.69
N LYS A 81 0.83 12.88 -6.45
CA LYS A 81 0.37 11.71 -7.21
C LYS A 81 1.17 10.49 -6.84
N VAL A 82 0.49 9.43 -6.43
CA VAL A 82 1.06 8.10 -6.24
C VAL A 82 0.64 7.22 -7.39
N GLU A 83 1.60 6.70 -8.13
CA GLU A 83 1.38 5.66 -9.14
C GLU A 83 1.61 4.28 -8.47
N ALA A 84 0.58 3.45 -8.44
CA ALA A 84 0.59 2.12 -7.85
C ALA A 84 -0.08 1.15 -8.80
N GLU A 85 0.69 0.26 -9.44
CA GLU A 85 0.22 -0.64 -10.49
C GLU A 85 -0.48 0.15 -11.62
N ALA A 86 -1.76 -0.13 -11.88
CA ALA A 86 -2.58 0.56 -12.88
C ALA A 86 -3.34 1.78 -12.31
N VAL A 87 -3.13 2.14 -11.04
CA VAL A 87 -3.89 3.15 -10.32
C VAL A 87 -3.06 4.42 -10.13
N ILE A 88 -3.71 5.58 -10.28
CA ILE A 88 -3.19 6.88 -9.88
C ILE A 88 -4.03 7.40 -8.72
N VAL A 89 -3.37 7.70 -7.60
CA VAL A 89 -3.98 8.34 -6.43
C VAL A 89 -3.49 9.79 -6.37
N GLN A 90 -4.42 10.75 -6.46
CA GLN A 90 -4.11 12.18 -6.46
C GLN A 90 -4.72 12.88 -5.26
N VAL A 91 -3.89 13.68 -4.55
CA VAL A 91 -4.28 14.43 -3.36
C VAL A 91 -3.65 15.82 -3.33
N LEU A 92 -4.18 16.70 -2.44
CA LEU A 92 -3.66 18.05 -2.22
C LEU A 92 -3.11 18.27 -0.80
N GLY A 93 -3.29 17.30 0.10
CA GLY A 93 -2.90 17.36 1.51
C GLY A 93 -3.84 16.48 2.32
N THR A 94 -3.50 15.21 2.51
CA THR A 94 -4.44 14.13 2.84
C THR A 94 -3.70 13.04 3.59
N HIS A 95 -4.40 12.34 4.50
CA HIS A 95 -3.93 11.15 5.18
C HIS A 95 -4.64 9.93 4.60
N PHE A 96 -3.89 9.01 4.00
CA PHE A 96 -4.43 7.82 3.33
C PHE A 96 -3.45 6.65 3.32
N ASN A 97 -3.97 5.46 3.11
CA ASN A 97 -3.21 4.23 2.93
C ASN A 97 -3.38 3.71 1.50
N ILE A 98 -2.33 3.16 0.93
CA ILE A 98 -2.38 2.40 -0.32
C ILE A 98 -1.77 1.02 -0.08
N GLU A 99 -2.49 -0.02 -0.48
CA GLU A 99 -2.05 -1.40 -0.53
C GLU A 99 -2.03 -1.85 -2.01
N ALA A 100 -0.85 -2.13 -2.54
CA ALA A 100 -0.60 -2.44 -3.95
C ALA A 100 0.53 -3.48 -4.09
N TYR A 101 0.41 -4.63 -3.40
CA TYR A 101 1.36 -5.72 -3.58
C TYR A 101 1.17 -6.37 -4.96
N PRO A 102 2.25 -6.70 -5.68
CA PRO A 102 2.17 -7.28 -7.03
C PRO A 102 1.39 -8.60 -7.07
N GLU A 103 1.54 -9.41 -6.03
CA GLU A 103 0.94 -10.73 -5.89
C GLU A 103 -0.56 -10.69 -5.61
N ASP A 104 -1.06 -9.54 -5.11
CA ASP A 104 -2.47 -9.37 -4.79
C ASP A 104 -3.32 -9.17 -6.04
N ALA A 105 -4.54 -9.72 -6.03
CA ALA A 105 -5.53 -9.52 -7.10
C ALA A 105 -6.13 -8.10 -7.13
N GLN A 106 -5.81 -7.26 -6.12
CA GLN A 106 -6.42 -5.95 -5.93
C GLN A 106 -5.38 -4.91 -5.54
N VAL A 107 -5.72 -3.63 -5.83
CA VAL A 107 -5.07 -2.46 -5.24
C VAL A 107 -6.13 -1.74 -4.42
N LYS A 108 -5.86 -1.47 -3.15
CA LYS A 108 -6.78 -0.78 -2.23
C LYS A 108 -6.20 0.57 -1.83
N THR A 109 -7.02 1.61 -1.92
CA THR A 109 -6.69 2.96 -1.41
C THR A 109 -7.74 3.35 -0.40
N THR A 110 -7.34 3.59 0.85
CA THR A 110 -8.25 3.94 1.96
C THR A 110 -7.98 5.35 2.45
N LEU A 111 -9.01 6.17 2.54
CA LEU A 111 -8.93 7.55 2.99
C LEU A 111 -9.24 7.66 4.49
N LEU A 112 -8.30 8.29 5.23
CA LEU A 112 -8.48 8.60 6.66
C LEU A 112 -8.93 10.05 6.87
N GLU A 113 -8.24 11.02 6.24
CA GLU A 113 -8.54 12.45 6.39
C GLU A 113 -8.31 13.20 5.09
N GLY A 114 -9.19 14.14 4.75
CA GLY A 114 -9.10 15.00 3.58
C GLY A 114 -9.94 14.50 2.40
N SER A 115 -9.38 14.48 1.21
CA SER A 115 -10.03 14.00 -0.03
C SER A 115 -9.01 13.38 -0.97
N VAL A 116 -9.36 12.26 -1.56
CA VAL A 116 -8.51 11.51 -2.50
C VAL A 116 -9.26 11.31 -3.80
N ALA A 117 -8.63 11.60 -4.93
CA ALA A 117 -9.11 11.20 -6.25
C ALA A 117 -8.32 9.97 -6.73
N VAL A 118 -9.03 8.90 -7.07
CA VAL A 118 -8.47 7.65 -7.58
C VAL A 118 -8.92 7.41 -9.00
N SER A 119 -7.99 7.16 -9.91
CA SER A 119 -8.25 6.88 -11.32
C SER A 119 -7.36 5.76 -11.84
N LEU A 120 -7.66 5.26 -13.04
CA LEU A 120 -6.76 4.35 -13.74
C LEU A 120 -5.82 5.13 -14.66
N ILE A 121 -4.61 4.62 -14.84
CA ILE A 121 -3.64 5.17 -15.79
C ILE A 121 -4.26 5.21 -17.19
N GLY A 122 -4.23 6.39 -17.84
CA GLY A 122 -4.84 6.62 -19.16
C GLY A 122 -6.35 6.85 -19.14
N LYS A 123 -6.98 6.93 -17.95
CA LYS A 123 -8.41 7.23 -17.73
C LYS A 123 -8.63 8.20 -16.58
N GLU A 124 -7.79 9.21 -16.47
CA GLU A 124 -7.79 10.15 -15.34
C GLU A 124 -9.08 10.99 -15.25
N GLU A 125 -9.85 11.08 -16.34
CA GLU A 125 -11.17 11.74 -16.37
C GLU A 125 -12.23 10.91 -15.63
N GLU A 126 -12.11 9.57 -15.62
CA GLU A 126 -13.02 8.63 -14.94
C GLU A 126 -12.55 8.36 -13.51
N ARG A 127 -12.54 9.40 -12.65
CA ARG A 127 -12.02 9.28 -11.28
C ARG A 127 -13.10 9.06 -10.25
N LEU A 128 -12.82 8.24 -9.24
CA LEU A 128 -13.56 8.19 -7.98
C LEU A 128 -12.98 9.21 -7.00
N VAL A 129 -13.86 9.91 -6.28
CA VAL A 129 -13.45 10.81 -5.20
C VAL A 129 -13.88 10.20 -3.88
N LEU A 130 -12.92 9.96 -2.99
CA LEU A 130 -13.14 9.38 -1.68
C LEU A 130 -13.37 10.47 -0.63
N SER A 131 -14.29 10.18 0.29
CA SER A 131 -14.47 10.85 1.59
C SER A 131 -13.84 10.02 2.72
N PRO A 132 -13.57 10.58 3.90
CA PRO A 132 -13.05 9.81 5.05
C PRO A 132 -13.90 8.56 5.35
N ASN A 133 -13.24 7.45 5.68
CA ASN A 133 -13.81 6.12 5.83
C ASN A 133 -14.36 5.52 4.52
N GLU A 134 -13.87 5.97 3.37
CA GLU A 134 -14.11 5.29 2.10
C GLU A 134 -12.81 4.72 1.53
N SER A 135 -12.94 3.65 0.76
CA SER A 135 -11.85 3.06 -0.01
C SER A 135 -12.23 2.82 -1.46
N ALA A 136 -11.24 2.96 -2.33
CA ALA A 136 -11.30 2.55 -3.72
C ALA A 136 -10.56 1.22 -3.88
N ILE A 137 -11.23 0.23 -4.47
CA ILE A 137 -10.65 -1.08 -4.75
C ILE A 137 -10.58 -1.28 -6.26
N TYR A 138 -9.35 -1.41 -6.77
CA TYR A 138 -9.12 -1.82 -8.13
C TYR A 138 -8.90 -3.33 -8.20
N ASN A 139 -9.76 -4.03 -8.94
CA ASN A 139 -9.61 -5.45 -9.21
C ASN A 139 -8.78 -5.65 -10.49
N LYS A 140 -7.62 -6.30 -10.40
CA LYS A 140 -6.66 -6.46 -11.51
C LYS A 140 -7.23 -7.35 -12.62
N ASP A 141 -7.98 -8.41 -12.29
CA ASP A 141 -8.56 -9.35 -13.26
C ASP A 141 -9.72 -8.71 -14.04
N LYS A 142 -10.63 -8.05 -13.30
CA LYS A 142 -11.82 -7.40 -13.89
C LYS A 142 -11.50 -6.04 -14.49
N LYS A 143 -10.34 -5.46 -14.21
CA LYS A 143 -9.92 -4.09 -14.58
C LYS A 143 -10.97 -3.04 -14.20
N SER A 144 -11.59 -3.23 -13.03
CA SER A 144 -12.67 -2.38 -12.52
C SER A 144 -12.28 -1.70 -11.22
N LEU A 145 -12.64 -0.43 -11.08
CA LEU A 145 -12.47 0.37 -9.88
C LEU A 145 -13.81 0.55 -9.19
N THR A 146 -13.92 0.22 -7.92
CA THR A 146 -15.16 0.28 -7.13
C THR A 146 -14.95 1.05 -5.83
N LEU A 147 -16.02 1.74 -5.38
CA LEU A 147 -16.06 2.45 -4.10
C LEU A 147 -16.61 1.53 -3.01
N HIS A 148 -15.99 1.56 -1.82
CA HIS A 148 -16.43 0.86 -0.62
C HIS A 148 -16.43 1.81 0.58
N THR A 149 -17.33 1.56 1.53
CA THR A 149 -17.38 2.28 2.81
C THR A 149 -16.80 1.39 3.90
N GLU A 150 -15.79 1.90 4.61
CA GLU A 150 -15.17 1.23 5.75
C GLU A 150 -15.92 1.61 7.04
N LYS A 151 -15.96 0.70 8.01
CA LYS A 151 -16.52 1.01 9.32
C LYS A 151 -15.61 1.94 10.10
N ASP A 152 -14.31 1.70 10.00
CA ASP A 152 -13.26 2.48 10.65
C ASP A 152 -11.98 2.35 9.81
N ALA A 153 -11.65 3.39 9.04
CA ALA A 153 -10.45 3.41 8.21
C ALA A 153 -9.14 3.35 9.02
N SER A 154 -9.17 3.67 10.33
CA SER A 154 -7.99 3.58 11.18
C SER A 154 -7.51 2.14 11.41
N GLU A 155 -8.38 1.15 11.22
CA GLU A 155 -8.01 -0.27 11.31
C GLU A 155 -7.04 -0.68 10.19
N GLU A 156 -7.17 -0.08 9.01
CA GLU A 156 -6.30 -0.33 7.84
C GLU A 156 -4.84 0.11 8.04
N ILE A 157 -4.59 0.94 9.04
CA ILE A 157 -3.24 1.43 9.37
C ILE A 157 -2.70 0.90 10.71
N ALA A 158 -3.36 -0.10 11.31
CA ALA A 158 -2.91 -0.71 12.58
C ALA A 158 -1.50 -1.31 12.47
N TRP A 159 -1.13 -1.78 11.29
CA TRP A 159 0.20 -2.31 10.97
C TRP A 159 1.35 -1.32 11.23
N ARG A 160 1.10 0.00 11.20
CA ARG A 160 2.11 1.03 11.52
C ARG A 160 2.69 0.88 12.92
N ASN A 161 1.92 0.32 13.83
CA ASN A 161 2.32 0.04 15.21
C ASN A 161 2.68 -1.45 15.42
N GLY A 162 2.95 -2.17 14.33
CA GLY A 162 3.24 -3.61 14.38
C GLY A 162 2.04 -4.49 14.71
N THR A 163 0.82 -3.96 14.71
CA THR A 163 -0.39 -4.70 15.05
C THR A 163 -1.04 -5.28 13.81
N LEU A 164 -1.29 -6.59 13.79
CA LEU A 164 -2.17 -7.23 12.81
C LEU A 164 -3.57 -7.33 13.44
N LEU A 165 -4.52 -6.60 12.87
CA LEU A 165 -5.88 -6.45 13.39
C LEU A 165 -6.88 -7.02 12.39
N PHE A 166 -7.55 -8.10 12.78
CA PHE A 166 -8.58 -8.77 12.01
C PHE A 166 -9.92 -8.66 12.74
N LYS A 167 -10.91 -7.96 12.19
CA LYS A 167 -12.23 -7.78 12.80
C LYS A 167 -13.33 -8.32 11.90
N SER A 168 -13.75 -9.56 12.15
CA SER A 168 -14.82 -10.22 11.39
C SER A 168 -14.57 -10.19 9.88
N ILE A 169 -13.35 -10.48 9.46
CA ILE A 169 -12.96 -10.55 8.05
C ILE A 169 -12.82 -12.00 7.59
N PRO A 170 -13.00 -12.29 6.29
CA PRO A 170 -12.86 -13.65 5.75
C PRO A 170 -11.45 -14.21 5.97
N LEU A 171 -11.33 -15.50 6.23
CA LEU A 171 -10.05 -16.19 6.40
C LEU A 171 -9.12 -15.98 5.17
N GLN A 172 -9.69 -15.96 3.98
CA GLN A 172 -8.91 -15.64 2.76
C GLN A 172 -8.19 -14.30 2.86
N GLU A 173 -8.86 -13.28 3.39
CA GLU A 173 -8.29 -11.96 3.56
C GLU A 173 -7.20 -11.94 4.66
N ILE A 174 -7.43 -12.66 5.77
CA ILE A 174 -6.41 -12.85 6.82
C ILE A 174 -5.15 -13.50 6.24
N ILE A 175 -5.34 -14.59 5.49
CA ILE A 175 -4.22 -15.33 4.88
C ILE A 175 -3.45 -14.46 3.88
N ARG A 176 -4.14 -13.66 3.08
CA ARG A 176 -3.51 -12.72 2.16
C ARG A 176 -2.64 -11.69 2.90
N GLN A 177 -3.17 -11.08 3.97
CA GLN A 177 -2.41 -10.10 4.77
C GLN A 177 -1.21 -10.76 5.47
N LEU A 178 -1.35 -11.99 5.97
CA LEU A 178 -0.22 -12.73 6.55
C LEU A 178 0.82 -13.09 5.49
N SER A 179 0.40 -13.50 4.29
CA SER A 179 1.32 -13.77 3.17
C SER A 179 2.16 -12.54 2.84
N ASN A 180 1.54 -11.36 2.79
CA ASN A 180 2.24 -10.09 2.55
C ASN A 180 3.17 -9.71 3.72
N ALA A 181 2.66 -9.77 4.96
CA ALA A 181 3.42 -9.36 6.14
C ALA A 181 4.66 -10.24 6.41
N PHE A 182 4.62 -11.51 6.03
CA PHE A 182 5.70 -12.49 6.26
C PHE A 182 6.39 -12.96 4.99
N HIS A 183 5.97 -12.45 3.82
CA HIS A 183 6.49 -12.83 2.50
C HIS A 183 6.55 -14.35 2.32
N THR A 184 5.44 -15.01 2.63
CA THR A 184 5.31 -16.47 2.64
C THR A 184 4.10 -16.88 1.83
N ASP A 185 4.23 -17.91 0.98
CA ASP A 185 3.10 -18.47 0.23
C ASP A 185 2.20 -19.29 1.17
N ILE A 186 1.02 -18.73 1.49
CA ILE A 186 0.02 -19.39 2.33
C ILE A 186 -1.24 -19.59 1.50
N ARG A 187 -1.74 -20.82 1.43
CA ARG A 187 -2.88 -21.21 0.60
C ARG A 187 -3.98 -21.81 1.44
N ILE A 188 -5.24 -21.59 1.03
CA ILE A 188 -6.41 -22.28 1.58
C ILE A 188 -6.83 -23.31 0.54
N GLU A 189 -6.75 -24.59 0.89
CA GLU A 189 -7.11 -25.69 0.00
C GLU A 189 -8.64 -25.84 -0.10
N ASP A 190 -9.32 -25.72 1.04
CA ASP A 190 -10.77 -25.90 1.12
C ASP A 190 -11.52 -24.59 0.83
N ALA A 191 -12.29 -24.56 -0.26
CA ALA A 191 -13.04 -23.36 -0.67
C ALA A 191 -14.04 -22.87 0.40
N ASP A 192 -14.60 -23.78 1.20
CA ASP A 192 -15.55 -23.43 2.27
C ASP A 192 -14.89 -22.63 3.40
N LEU A 193 -13.57 -22.76 3.60
CA LEU A 193 -12.82 -22.00 4.58
C LEU A 193 -12.55 -20.56 4.15
N GLN A 194 -12.55 -20.26 2.85
CA GLN A 194 -12.19 -18.94 2.33
C GLN A 194 -13.07 -17.84 2.93
N ASN A 195 -14.37 -18.10 3.05
CA ASN A 195 -15.35 -17.15 3.58
C ASN A 195 -15.60 -17.29 5.10
N TYR A 196 -14.79 -18.09 5.81
CA TYR A 196 -14.90 -18.22 7.26
C TYR A 196 -14.41 -16.95 7.95
N HIS A 197 -15.31 -16.24 8.66
CA HIS A 197 -14.98 -14.97 9.30
C HIS A 197 -14.34 -15.18 10.66
N MET A 198 -13.26 -14.45 10.90
CA MET A 198 -12.52 -14.48 12.17
C MET A 198 -12.25 -13.08 12.71
N THR A 199 -12.10 -13.03 14.04
CA THR A 199 -11.60 -11.85 14.75
C THR A 199 -10.38 -12.25 15.56
N ALA A 200 -9.26 -11.57 15.34
CA ALA A 200 -8.02 -11.78 16.07
C ALA A 200 -7.18 -10.50 16.06
N THR A 201 -6.34 -10.35 17.08
CA THR A 201 -5.36 -9.24 17.15
C THR A 201 -4.02 -9.84 17.55
N PHE A 202 -2.98 -9.50 16.81
CA PHE A 202 -1.61 -9.92 17.07
C PHE A 202 -0.73 -8.69 17.23
N SER A 203 0.20 -8.76 18.19
CA SER A 203 1.14 -7.69 18.47
C SER A 203 2.43 -7.87 17.68
N ASP A 204 3.25 -6.84 17.63
CA ASP A 204 4.57 -6.92 17.02
C ASP A 204 5.47 -7.95 17.75
N GLY A 205 6.22 -8.72 16.98
CA GLY A 205 7.15 -9.74 17.48
C GLY A 205 6.62 -11.17 17.48
N GLU A 206 5.33 -11.41 17.21
CA GLU A 206 4.81 -12.76 17.02
C GLU A 206 5.27 -13.33 15.67
N THR A 207 5.75 -14.58 15.68
CA THR A 207 6.15 -15.30 14.47
C THR A 207 4.92 -15.77 13.69
N LEU A 208 5.09 -16.02 12.39
CA LEU A 208 4.01 -16.57 11.56
C LEU A 208 3.47 -17.89 12.11
N GLU A 209 4.35 -18.77 12.61
CA GLU A 209 3.97 -20.05 13.20
C GLU A 209 3.15 -19.87 14.48
N GLU A 210 3.48 -18.90 15.32
CA GLU A 210 2.69 -18.59 16.52
C GLU A 210 1.31 -18.06 16.14
N ILE A 211 1.23 -17.13 15.20
CA ILE A 211 -0.03 -16.56 14.68
C ILE A 211 -0.91 -17.68 14.11
N LEU A 212 -0.38 -18.51 13.22
CA LEU A 212 -1.13 -19.61 12.61
C LEU A 212 -1.59 -20.64 13.67
N SER A 213 -0.75 -20.95 14.66
CA SER A 213 -1.10 -21.84 15.75
C SER A 213 -2.26 -21.28 16.58
N LEU A 214 -2.27 -19.98 16.83
CA LEU A 214 -3.34 -19.29 17.55
C LEU A 214 -4.63 -19.24 16.72
N LEU A 215 -4.55 -18.90 15.44
CA LEU A 215 -5.69 -18.87 14.51
C LEU A 215 -6.35 -20.25 14.39
N CYS A 216 -5.57 -21.33 14.35
CA CYS A 216 -6.07 -22.69 14.22
C CYS A 216 -6.49 -23.32 15.56
N ARG A 217 -6.23 -22.63 16.70
CA ARG A 217 -6.58 -23.16 18.04
C ARG A 217 -8.11 -23.26 18.19
N ASN A 218 -8.58 -24.43 18.58
CA ASN A 218 -10.02 -24.72 18.74
C ASN A 218 -10.87 -24.55 17.47
N GLN A 219 -10.25 -24.47 16.29
CA GLN A 219 -10.95 -24.42 15.02
C GLN A 219 -11.04 -25.81 14.36
N LYS A 220 -11.97 -25.94 13.42
CA LYS A 220 -12.14 -27.16 12.60
C LYS A 220 -11.12 -27.25 11.46
N PHE A 221 -10.16 -26.35 11.39
CA PHE A 221 -9.09 -26.35 10.42
C PHE A 221 -7.72 -26.28 11.10
N GLY A 222 -6.69 -26.61 10.35
CA GLY A 222 -5.29 -26.55 10.77
C GLY A 222 -4.42 -26.12 9.62
N TYR A 223 -3.11 -26.13 9.83
CA TYR A 223 -2.17 -25.87 8.76
C TYR A 223 -1.08 -26.94 8.70
N THR A 224 -0.53 -27.13 7.50
CA THR A 224 0.67 -27.93 7.25
C THR A 224 1.68 -27.06 6.53
N LYS A 225 2.97 -27.29 6.80
CA LYS A 225 4.08 -26.61 6.12
C LYS A 225 4.86 -27.66 5.34
N THR A 226 4.94 -27.48 4.03
CA THR A 226 5.71 -28.33 3.13
C THR A 226 6.65 -27.45 2.31
N ASN A 227 7.96 -27.57 2.53
CA ASN A 227 8.95 -26.64 2.03
C ASN A 227 8.63 -25.20 2.49
N ASP A 228 8.47 -24.27 1.54
CA ASP A 228 8.17 -22.87 1.81
C ASP A 228 6.68 -22.50 1.62
N ILE A 229 5.82 -23.51 1.43
CA ILE A 229 4.37 -23.33 1.26
C ILE A 229 3.65 -23.78 2.52
N ILE A 230 2.76 -22.94 3.01
CA ILE A 230 1.84 -23.25 4.10
C ILE A 230 0.44 -23.48 3.51
N THR A 231 -0.20 -24.58 3.89
CA THR A 231 -1.53 -24.95 3.42
C THR A 231 -2.50 -25.06 4.60
N ILE A 232 -3.60 -24.33 4.51
CA ILE A 232 -4.71 -24.36 5.47
C ILE A 232 -5.74 -25.38 4.97
N THR A 233 -6.07 -26.37 5.81
CA THR A 233 -7.01 -27.45 5.49
C THR A 233 -7.99 -27.72 6.64
N GLN A 234 -9.15 -28.29 6.34
CA GLN A 234 -10.05 -28.78 7.38
C GLN A 234 -9.37 -29.93 8.15
N LYS A 235 -9.60 -29.98 9.47
CA LYS A 235 -9.21 -31.13 10.28
C LYS A 235 -10.17 -32.32 9.98
N LEU A 236 -9.63 -33.44 9.58
CA LEU A 236 -10.40 -34.68 9.53
C LEU A 236 -10.86 -35.03 10.94
N ASN A 237 -12.17 -35.19 11.13
CA ASN A 237 -12.77 -35.62 12.38
C ASN A 237 -12.41 -37.10 12.68
#